data_daceaf61b27ad3f75a100ad9ba144cc1
#
_entry.id   daceaf61b27ad3f75a100ad9ba144cc1
#
_cell.length_a   1.000
_cell.length_b   1.000
_cell.length_c   1.000
_cell.angle_alpha   90.00
_cell.angle_beta   90.00
_cell.angle_gamma   90.00
#
_symmetry.space_group_name_H-M   'P 1'
#
loop_
_entity.id
_entity.type
_entity.pdbx_description
1 polymer ?
#
loop_
_entity_poly.entity_id
_entity_poly.type
_entity_poly.pdbx_seq_one_letter_code
_entity_poly.pdbx_strand_id
1 'polypeptide(L)'
;MNLVTVCGHNTTMLYHMLNHYHLHMDEIFVVLYAHHSKDPVIEEGLHILEKFNLQPHEIIVDEPFNWERVTEHYNRVKSLKPDDWWIVADDDELQLYSKPTWEIIDECEEFGYEFVTGGFVDRIGDNGDFPKITMESNVWKEMPEAGFFRYPMSKACPNKVTLMKGNVQVCSGQHYVQFEDGFTSWGSEHPKRYPIKKNFTQVHHFKWDYSVLERLRQVSKTKANVSFAQEYQLMYDEIEKSDFKIDLTKPEFMFQRIGNGNYHQLENWEKLRKKIVSI
;
A
#
# COMPACT_ATOMS: atom_id res chain seq x y z
N MET A 1 18.38 6.63 -1.57
CA MET A 1 17.04 6.21 -1.11
C MET A 1 16.62 4.96 -1.85
N ASN A 2 16.21 3.93 -1.14
CA ASN A 2 15.89 2.62 -1.69
C ASN A 2 14.38 2.36 -1.63
N LEU A 3 13.90 1.42 -2.46
CA LEU A 3 12.52 0.92 -2.44
C LEU A 3 12.52 -0.57 -2.12
N VAL A 4 11.61 -1.01 -1.27
CA VAL A 4 11.28 -2.42 -1.12
C VAL A 4 9.78 -2.64 -1.33
N THR A 5 9.47 -3.69 -2.10
CA THR A 5 8.12 -4.18 -2.30
C THR A 5 8.08 -5.70 -2.28
N VAL A 6 6.95 -6.26 -1.84
CA VAL A 6 6.65 -7.68 -1.92
C VAL A 6 5.42 -7.86 -2.81
N CYS A 7 5.60 -8.48 -3.96
CA CYS A 7 4.53 -8.75 -4.91
C CYS A 7 4.05 -10.20 -4.75
N GLY A 8 2.78 -10.36 -4.43
CA GLY A 8 2.11 -11.65 -4.28
C GLY A 8 0.64 -11.55 -4.70
N HIS A 9 -0.10 -12.65 -4.76
CA HIS A 9 -1.46 -12.79 -5.29
C HIS A 9 -1.58 -12.55 -6.80
N ASN A 10 -1.15 -11.41 -7.31
CA ASN A 10 -1.12 -11.08 -8.73
C ASN A 10 -0.07 -9.99 -8.99
N THR A 11 0.20 -9.73 -10.25
CA THR A 11 1.21 -8.78 -10.70
C THR A 11 0.62 -7.53 -11.36
N THR A 12 -0.71 -7.39 -11.33
CA THR A 12 -1.44 -6.38 -12.10
C THR A 12 -0.90 -4.96 -11.90
N MET A 13 -0.60 -4.60 -10.65
CA MET A 13 -0.14 -3.26 -10.33
C MET A 13 1.38 -3.10 -10.29
N LEU A 14 2.16 -4.20 -10.28
CA LEU A 14 3.62 -4.14 -10.16
C LEU A 14 4.28 -3.25 -11.22
N TYR A 15 3.82 -3.33 -12.48
CA TYR A 15 4.34 -2.49 -13.56
C TYR A 15 4.15 -1.00 -13.26
N HIS A 16 2.95 -0.62 -12.83
CA HIS A 16 2.60 0.77 -12.55
C HIS A 16 3.34 1.31 -11.33
N MET A 17 3.52 0.47 -10.32
CA MET A 17 4.29 0.80 -9.13
C MET A 17 5.76 1.03 -9.50
N LEU A 18 6.39 0.12 -10.23
CA LEU A 18 7.76 0.30 -10.70
C LEU A 18 7.90 1.54 -11.59
N ASN A 19 6.96 1.78 -12.50
CA ASN A 19 6.98 2.98 -13.34
C ASN A 19 6.86 4.29 -12.53
N HIS A 20 6.20 4.25 -11.37
CA HIS A 20 6.09 5.39 -10.48
C HIS A 20 7.40 5.70 -9.75
N TYR A 21 8.14 4.66 -9.34
CA TYR A 21 9.28 4.83 -8.45
C TYR A 21 10.66 4.77 -9.14
N HIS A 22 10.83 3.99 -10.23
CA HIS A 22 12.15 3.54 -10.70
C HIS A 22 13.14 4.67 -11.03
N LEU A 23 12.67 5.83 -11.48
CA LEU A 23 13.56 6.96 -11.81
C LEU A 23 14.06 7.73 -10.58
N HIS A 24 13.51 7.46 -9.41
CA HIS A 24 13.76 8.23 -8.19
C HIS A 24 14.46 7.42 -7.10
N MET A 25 14.72 6.13 -7.36
CA MET A 25 15.33 5.22 -6.41
C MET A 25 16.76 4.90 -6.80
N ASP A 26 17.65 4.82 -5.81
CA ASP A 26 19.02 4.36 -6.03
C ASP A 26 19.03 2.85 -6.27
N GLU A 27 18.24 2.11 -5.49
CA GLU A 27 18.04 0.67 -5.64
C GLU A 27 16.59 0.28 -5.38
N ILE A 28 16.15 -0.77 -6.09
CA ILE A 28 14.80 -1.33 -5.96
C ILE A 28 14.90 -2.82 -5.65
N PHE A 29 14.29 -3.21 -4.54
CA PHE A 29 14.26 -4.57 -4.03
C PHE A 29 12.86 -5.14 -4.18
N VAL A 30 12.65 -6.00 -5.16
CA VAL A 30 11.37 -6.68 -5.39
C VAL A 30 11.47 -8.11 -4.90
N VAL A 31 10.61 -8.49 -3.97
CA VAL A 31 10.42 -9.87 -3.53
C VAL A 31 9.18 -10.41 -4.23
N LEU A 32 9.33 -11.49 -5.00
CA LEU A 32 8.20 -12.21 -5.57
C LEU A 32 7.77 -13.29 -4.57
N TYR A 33 6.54 -13.20 -4.09
CA TYR A 33 5.97 -14.12 -3.13
C TYR A 33 4.95 -15.04 -3.80
N ALA A 34 5.34 -16.28 -4.03
CA ALA A 34 4.57 -17.28 -4.76
C ALA A 34 3.99 -18.34 -3.82
N HIS A 35 2.82 -18.88 -4.13
CA HIS A 35 2.20 -19.96 -3.36
C HIS A 35 2.81 -21.33 -3.68
N HIS A 36 3.34 -21.49 -4.88
CA HIS A 36 4.03 -22.69 -5.33
C HIS A 36 5.00 -22.36 -6.47
N SER A 37 5.90 -23.28 -6.79
CA SER A 37 6.97 -23.06 -7.78
C SER A 37 6.53 -22.82 -9.23
N LYS A 38 5.24 -22.99 -9.52
CA LYS A 38 4.63 -22.72 -10.83
C LYS A 38 3.57 -21.61 -10.74
N ASP A 39 3.61 -20.81 -9.69
CA ASP A 39 2.70 -19.69 -9.52
C ASP A 39 2.93 -18.65 -10.63
N PRO A 40 1.88 -18.18 -11.32
CA PRO A 40 2.01 -17.16 -12.38
C PRO A 40 2.74 -15.90 -11.92
N VAL A 41 2.69 -15.54 -10.65
CA VAL A 41 3.41 -14.39 -10.06
C VAL A 41 4.90 -14.44 -10.38
N ILE A 42 5.50 -15.62 -10.46
CA ILE A 42 6.94 -15.75 -10.77
C ILE A 42 7.20 -15.34 -12.22
N GLU A 43 6.53 -15.97 -13.19
CA GLU A 43 6.77 -15.72 -14.61
C GLU A 43 6.39 -14.30 -15.02
N GLU A 44 5.22 -13.85 -14.60
CA GLU A 44 4.70 -12.50 -14.88
C GLU A 44 5.57 -11.43 -14.20
N GLY A 45 5.94 -11.63 -12.92
CA GLY A 45 6.82 -10.74 -12.20
C GLY A 45 8.18 -10.59 -12.84
N LEU A 46 8.82 -11.69 -13.26
CA LEU A 46 10.09 -11.68 -13.99
C LEU A 46 9.97 -10.89 -15.31
N HIS A 47 8.90 -11.12 -16.07
CA HIS A 47 8.64 -10.39 -17.32
C HIS A 47 8.48 -8.88 -17.09
N ILE A 48 7.81 -8.49 -16.02
CA ILE A 48 7.65 -7.06 -15.67
C ILE A 48 9.00 -6.46 -15.25
N LEU A 49 9.75 -7.14 -14.39
CA LEU A 49 11.06 -6.67 -13.91
C LEU A 49 12.05 -6.47 -15.07
N GLU A 50 12.04 -7.35 -16.07
CA GLU A 50 12.88 -7.23 -17.26
C GLU A 50 12.68 -5.90 -18.00
N LYS A 51 11.45 -5.36 -18.04
CA LYS A 51 11.16 -4.06 -18.68
C LYS A 51 11.85 -2.86 -18.00
N PHE A 52 12.22 -3.03 -16.74
CA PHE A 52 12.94 -2.02 -15.95
C PHE A 52 14.42 -2.36 -15.77
N ASN A 53 14.94 -3.40 -16.44
CA ASN A 53 16.29 -3.95 -16.25
C ASN A 53 16.55 -4.36 -14.79
N LEU A 54 15.53 -4.82 -14.09
CA LEU A 54 15.61 -5.31 -12.72
C LEU A 54 15.62 -6.82 -12.66
N GLN A 55 16.17 -7.35 -11.57
CA GLN A 55 16.03 -8.74 -11.17
C GLN A 55 15.28 -8.79 -9.83
N PRO A 56 14.55 -9.85 -9.53
CA PRO A 56 13.99 -10.00 -8.21
C PRO A 56 15.13 -10.07 -7.19
N HIS A 57 14.96 -9.39 -6.07
CA HIS A 57 15.86 -9.55 -4.92
C HIS A 57 15.78 -10.98 -4.40
N GLU A 58 14.57 -11.53 -4.37
CA GLU A 58 14.30 -12.88 -3.91
C GLU A 58 12.99 -13.41 -4.51
N ILE A 59 12.92 -14.72 -4.74
CA ILE A 59 11.69 -15.43 -5.06
C ILE A 59 11.40 -16.38 -3.89
N ILE A 60 10.29 -16.16 -3.23
CA ILE A 60 9.86 -16.95 -2.07
C ILE A 60 8.68 -17.82 -2.48
N VAL A 61 8.74 -19.10 -2.11
CA VAL A 61 7.62 -20.02 -2.26
C VAL A 61 7.16 -20.43 -0.86
N ASP A 62 6.04 -19.87 -0.43
CA ASP A 62 5.49 -20.11 0.90
C ASP A 62 3.97 -20.01 0.87
N GLU A 63 3.27 -21.01 1.34
CA GLU A 63 1.81 -21.04 1.42
C GLU A 63 1.32 -20.99 2.86
N PRO A 64 0.19 -20.34 3.07
CA PRO A 64 -0.54 -19.40 2.21
C PRO A 64 0.05 -17.98 2.30
N PHE A 65 -0.32 -17.10 1.34
CA PHE A 65 0.04 -15.67 1.45
C PHE A 65 -0.35 -15.11 2.81
N ASN A 66 0.62 -14.50 3.49
CA ASN A 66 0.49 -14.08 4.87
C ASN A 66 1.08 -12.68 5.07
N TRP A 67 0.26 -11.74 5.57
CA TRP A 67 0.65 -10.35 5.82
C TRP A 67 1.81 -10.20 6.82
N GLU A 68 1.90 -11.10 7.82
CA GLU A 68 3.00 -11.08 8.77
C GLU A 68 4.31 -11.45 8.08
N ARG A 69 4.28 -12.47 7.20
CA ARG A 69 5.43 -12.86 6.38
C ARG A 69 5.86 -11.74 5.42
N VAL A 70 4.91 -11.08 4.76
CA VAL A 70 5.21 -9.91 3.92
C VAL A 70 5.96 -8.85 4.72
N THR A 71 5.49 -8.55 5.92
CA THR A 71 6.11 -7.58 6.82
C THR A 71 7.52 -8.02 7.26
N GLU A 72 7.70 -9.29 7.57
CA GLU A 72 9.04 -9.85 7.87
C GLU A 72 10.01 -9.63 6.71
N HIS A 73 9.56 -9.83 5.46
CA HIS A 73 10.38 -9.59 4.28
C HIS A 73 10.74 -8.10 4.12
N TYR A 74 9.79 -7.18 4.30
CA TYR A 74 10.08 -5.75 4.31
C TYR A 74 11.17 -5.40 5.33
N ASN A 75 10.99 -5.83 6.56
CA ASN A 75 11.93 -5.53 7.65
C ASN A 75 13.31 -6.16 7.42
N ARG A 76 13.35 -7.40 6.92
CA ARG A 76 14.60 -8.10 6.61
C ARG A 76 15.38 -7.43 5.49
N VAL A 77 14.71 -7.07 4.39
CA VAL A 77 15.36 -6.42 3.25
C VAL A 77 15.89 -5.04 3.61
N LYS A 78 15.09 -4.22 4.31
CA LYS A 78 15.55 -2.88 4.77
C LYS A 78 16.79 -2.98 5.67
N SER A 79 16.85 -3.98 6.52
CA SER A 79 17.97 -4.14 7.47
C SER A 79 19.30 -4.47 6.79
N LEU A 80 19.32 -4.77 5.50
CA LEU A 80 20.57 -4.91 4.72
C LEU A 80 21.35 -3.58 4.63
N LYS A 81 20.63 -2.45 4.71
CA LYS A 81 21.19 -1.10 4.72
C LYS A 81 20.49 -0.27 5.81
N PRO A 82 20.86 -0.47 7.07
CA PRO A 82 20.11 0.06 8.23
C PRO A 82 20.13 1.58 8.32
N ASP A 83 21.16 2.22 7.80
CA ASP A 83 21.35 3.68 7.86
C ASP A 83 20.76 4.40 6.64
N ASP A 84 20.41 3.65 5.59
CA ASP A 84 19.81 4.20 4.38
C ASP A 84 18.32 4.52 4.60
N TRP A 85 17.81 5.44 3.76
CA TRP A 85 16.40 5.75 3.68
C TRP A 85 15.68 4.83 2.69
N TRP A 86 14.52 4.35 3.11
CA TRP A 86 13.70 3.38 2.38
C TRP A 86 12.27 3.85 2.21
N ILE A 87 11.74 3.72 1.01
CA ILE A 87 10.30 3.64 0.78
C ILE A 87 9.89 2.17 0.91
N VAL A 88 8.88 1.92 1.74
CA VAL A 88 8.18 0.63 1.82
C VAL A 88 6.79 0.83 1.24
N ALA A 89 6.46 0.07 0.20
CA ALA A 89 5.18 0.15 -0.47
C ALA A 89 4.71 -1.24 -0.88
N ASP A 90 3.42 -1.52 -0.70
CA ASP A 90 2.79 -2.68 -1.32
C ASP A 90 2.81 -2.50 -2.85
N ASP A 91 2.75 -3.58 -3.61
CA ASP A 91 2.87 -3.54 -5.07
C ASP A 91 1.72 -2.82 -5.78
N ASP A 92 0.66 -2.48 -5.05
CA ASP A 92 -0.50 -1.72 -5.50
C ASP A 92 -0.58 -0.29 -4.87
N GLU A 93 0.51 0.19 -4.24
CA GLU A 93 0.56 1.50 -3.58
C GLU A 93 1.47 2.50 -4.29
N LEU A 94 0.91 3.66 -4.63
CA LEU A 94 1.64 4.81 -5.16
C LEU A 94 1.64 5.94 -4.14
N GLN A 95 2.80 6.27 -3.60
CA GLN A 95 2.95 7.28 -2.54
C GLN A 95 3.26 8.66 -3.15
N LEU A 96 2.56 9.68 -2.66
CA LEU A 96 2.73 11.08 -3.09
C LEU A 96 3.04 11.95 -1.88
N TYR A 97 4.20 12.56 -1.92
CA TYR A 97 4.71 13.43 -0.88
C TYR A 97 4.37 14.90 -1.19
N SER A 98 4.23 15.73 -0.16
CA SER A 98 3.91 17.16 -0.32
C SER A 98 5.07 17.98 -0.86
N LYS A 99 6.27 17.43 -0.84
CA LYS A 99 7.51 18.00 -1.37
C LYS A 99 8.48 16.88 -1.76
N PRO A 100 9.55 17.18 -2.48
CA PRO A 100 10.55 16.18 -2.85
C PRO A 100 11.05 15.37 -1.65
N THR A 101 11.19 14.07 -1.81
CA THR A 101 11.59 13.16 -0.72
C THR A 101 12.98 13.49 -0.17
N TRP A 102 13.90 13.95 -1.02
CA TRP A 102 15.24 14.37 -0.57
C TRP A 102 15.18 15.56 0.41
N GLU A 103 14.26 16.53 0.24
CA GLU A 103 14.05 17.63 1.20
C GLU A 103 13.52 17.11 2.53
N ILE A 104 12.65 16.10 2.49
CA ILE A 104 12.13 15.46 3.71
C ILE A 104 13.25 14.73 4.44
N ILE A 105 14.09 14.02 3.70
CA ILE A 105 15.24 13.29 4.24
C ILE A 105 16.23 14.25 4.89
N ASP A 106 16.59 15.35 4.20
CA ASP A 106 17.51 16.35 4.76
C ASP A 106 16.99 16.92 6.09
N GLU A 107 15.70 17.26 6.15
CA GLU A 107 15.10 17.71 7.42
C GLU A 107 15.06 16.58 8.47
N CYS A 108 14.83 15.34 8.07
CA CYS A 108 14.86 14.21 9.00
C CYS A 108 16.26 14.03 9.62
N GLU A 109 17.31 14.11 8.81
CA GLU A 109 18.69 14.01 9.27
C GLU A 109 19.07 15.20 10.19
N GLU A 110 18.64 16.41 9.84
CA GLU A 110 18.91 17.60 10.64
C GLU A 110 18.27 17.54 12.03
N PHE A 111 17.02 17.02 12.11
CA PHE A 111 16.25 17.05 13.35
C PHE A 111 16.14 15.69 14.05
N GLY A 112 16.79 14.65 13.54
CA GLY A 112 16.82 13.32 14.15
C GLY A 112 15.51 12.52 14.01
N TYR A 113 14.72 12.82 12.96
CA TYR A 113 13.56 11.99 12.64
C TYR A 113 13.99 10.72 11.88
N GLU A 114 13.30 9.62 12.09
CA GLU A 114 13.64 8.32 11.50
C GLU A 114 12.56 7.76 10.60
N PHE A 115 11.33 8.31 10.64
CA PHE A 115 10.24 7.86 9.79
C PHE A 115 9.20 8.93 9.49
N VAL A 116 8.54 8.76 8.36
CA VAL A 116 7.48 9.61 7.81
C VAL A 116 6.19 8.82 7.70
N THR A 117 5.07 9.44 8.00
CA THR A 117 3.75 8.79 7.94
C THR A 117 2.85 9.44 6.88
N GLY A 118 1.85 8.68 6.50
CA GLY A 118 0.84 9.09 5.54
C GLY A 118 -0.51 8.45 5.80
N GLY A 119 -1.44 8.69 4.93
CA GLY A 119 -2.79 8.15 4.99
C GLY A 119 -3.18 7.41 3.72
N PHE A 120 -3.94 6.36 3.92
CA PHE A 120 -4.47 5.50 2.89
C PHE A 120 -5.52 6.22 2.04
N VAL A 121 -5.45 6.07 0.75
CA VAL A 121 -6.44 6.55 -0.23
C VAL A 121 -6.76 5.40 -1.17
N ASP A 122 -7.88 4.72 -0.95
CA ASP A 122 -8.38 3.72 -1.90
C ASP A 122 -8.76 4.39 -3.21
N ARG A 123 -8.33 3.77 -4.32
CA ARG A 123 -8.65 4.19 -5.69
C ARG A 123 -9.60 3.17 -6.31
N ILE A 124 -10.70 3.65 -6.91
CA ILE A 124 -11.77 2.83 -7.47
C ILE A 124 -12.14 3.37 -8.84
N GLY A 125 -12.61 2.48 -9.72
CA GLY A 125 -13.13 2.86 -11.03
C GLY A 125 -14.32 3.79 -10.95
N ASP A 126 -14.63 4.45 -12.06
CA ASP A 126 -15.77 5.36 -12.17
C ASP A 126 -17.06 4.64 -11.76
N ASN A 127 -17.88 5.32 -10.97
CA ASN A 127 -19.14 4.78 -10.43
C ASN A 127 -18.97 3.48 -9.59
N GLY A 128 -17.76 3.20 -9.09
CA GLY A 128 -17.48 2.04 -8.26
C GLY A 128 -17.20 0.74 -9.02
N ASP A 129 -16.96 0.83 -10.32
CA ASP A 129 -16.59 -0.30 -11.17
C ASP A 129 -15.17 -0.79 -10.86
N PHE A 130 -14.88 -2.05 -11.23
CA PHE A 130 -13.55 -2.66 -11.15
C PHE A 130 -12.93 -2.72 -12.55
N PRO A 131 -12.10 -1.76 -12.95
CA PRO A 131 -11.50 -1.74 -14.27
C PRO A 131 -10.52 -2.89 -14.45
N LYS A 132 -10.39 -3.39 -15.67
CA LYS A 132 -9.34 -4.31 -16.04
C LYS A 132 -8.06 -3.54 -16.33
N ILE A 133 -7.12 -3.58 -15.42
CA ILE A 133 -5.83 -2.89 -15.55
C ILE A 133 -4.86 -3.78 -16.36
N THR A 134 -4.12 -3.14 -17.27
CA THR A 134 -3.00 -3.72 -18.03
C THR A 134 -1.79 -2.79 -17.94
N MET A 135 -0.63 -3.20 -18.46
CA MET A 135 0.56 -2.34 -18.46
C MET A 135 0.38 -1.03 -19.26
N GLU A 136 -0.54 -1.00 -20.23
CA GLU A 136 -0.87 0.20 -21.04
C GLU A 136 -1.90 1.10 -20.36
N SER A 137 -2.51 0.66 -19.30
CA SER A 137 -3.55 1.40 -18.57
C SER A 137 -3.02 2.69 -17.95
N ASN A 138 -3.84 3.71 -17.93
CA ASN A 138 -3.61 4.87 -17.10
C ASN A 138 -4.42 4.73 -15.80
N VAL A 139 -3.82 4.15 -14.78
CA VAL A 139 -4.50 3.82 -13.51
C VAL A 139 -5.18 5.02 -12.85
N TRP A 140 -4.62 6.23 -13.01
CA TRP A 140 -5.20 7.45 -12.48
C TRP A 140 -6.51 7.86 -13.19
N LYS A 141 -6.64 7.52 -14.48
CA LYS A 141 -7.85 7.78 -15.27
C LYS A 141 -8.87 6.68 -15.14
N GLU A 142 -8.41 5.44 -15.04
CA GLU A 142 -9.28 4.26 -14.95
C GLU A 142 -9.85 4.06 -13.54
N MET A 143 -9.14 4.54 -12.51
CA MET A 143 -9.55 4.50 -11.11
C MET A 143 -9.62 5.91 -10.53
N PRO A 144 -10.54 6.77 -11.02
CA PRO A 144 -10.59 8.18 -10.65
C PRO A 144 -11.14 8.44 -9.26
N GLU A 145 -12.01 7.57 -8.76
CA GLU A 145 -12.62 7.77 -7.45
C GLU A 145 -11.61 7.56 -6.33
N ALA A 146 -11.58 8.47 -5.38
CA ALA A 146 -10.65 8.48 -4.27
C ALA A 146 -11.38 8.61 -2.93
N GLY A 147 -11.05 7.74 -2.01
CA GLY A 147 -11.66 7.72 -0.69
C GLY A 147 -11.05 6.65 0.21
N PHE A 148 -11.79 6.20 1.18
CA PHE A 148 -11.41 5.05 1.99
C PHE A 148 -12.65 4.37 2.58
N PHE A 149 -12.53 3.07 2.75
CA PHE A 149 -13.55 2.26 3.41
C PHE A 149 -13.39 2.34 4.92
N ARG A 150 -14.54 2.36 5.62
CA ARG A 150 -14.60 2.33 7.07
C ARG A 150 -15.17 1.00 7.56
N TYR A 151 -15.01 0.77 8.84
CA TYR A 151 -15.69 -0.34 9.50
C TYR A 151 -17.23 -0.25 9.25
N PRO A 152 -17.90 -1.37 8.92
CA PRO A 152 -17.40 -2.74 8.94
C PRO A 152 -16.70 -3.20 7.66
N MET A 153 -16.72 -2.44 6.56
CA MET A 153 -16.16 -2.84 5.28
C MET A 153 -14.63 -2.94 5.31
N SER A 154 -13.97 -2.12 6.10
CA SER A 154 -12.54 -2.24 6.36
C SER A 154 -12.22 -1.97 7.82
N LYS A 155 -11.39 -2.84 8.40
CA LYS A 155 -10.80 -2.66 9.73
C LYS A 155 -9.38 -2.11 9.63
N ALA A 156 -8.88 -1.89 8.41
CA ALA A 156 -7.55 -1.38 8.21
C ALA A 156 -7.38 0.00 8.86
N CYS A 157 -6.28 0.18 9.56
CA CYS A 157 -5.88 1.49 10.03
C CYS A 157 -5.61 2.38 8.80
N PRO A 158 -6.18 3.58 8.71
CA PRO A 158 -5.96 4.45 7.57
C PRO A 158 -4.56 5.06 7.51
N ASN A 159 -3.71 4.77 8.47
CA ASN A 159 -2.35 5.25 8.54
C ASN A 159 -1.35 4.30 7.87
N LYS A 160 -0.31 4.87 7.28
CA LYS A 160 0.85 4.16 6.73
C LYS A 160 2.16 4.81 7.14
N VAL A 161 3.17 3.99 7.39
CA VAL A 161 4.57 4.44 7.47
C VAL A 161 5.15 4.31 6.07
N THR A 162 5.64 5.40 5.50
CA THR A 162 5.91 5.50 4.07
C THR A 162 7.40 5.60 3.72
N LEU A 163 8.14 6.42 4.46
CA LEU A 163 9.56 6.64 4.29
C LEU A 163 10.24 6.48 5.65
N MET A 164 11.32 5.72 5.73
CA MET A 164 11.95 5.39 7.00
C MET A 164 13.43 4.98 6.85
N LYS A 165 14.17 5.04 7.95
CA LYS A 165 15.49 4.40 8.05
C LYS A 165 15.38 2.88 7.98
N GLY A 166 16.40 2.21 7.44
CA GLY A 166 16.42 0.75 7.29
C GLY A 166 16.32 -0.03 8.60
N ASN A 167 16.81 0.52 9.70
CA ASN A 167 16.73 -0.05 11.04
C ASN A 167 15.34 0.07 11.69
N VAL A 168 14.46 0.94 11.19
CA VAL A 168 13.09 1.11 11.71
C VAL A 168 12.24 -0.09 11.33
N GLN A 169 11.67 -0.78 12.33
CA GLN A 169 10.80 -1.92 12.10
C GLN A 169 9.35 -1.49 11.97
N VAL A 170 8.64 -2.08 11.02
CA VAL A 170 7.20 -1.87 10.84
C VAL A 170 6.42 -3.13 11.18
N CYS A 171 5.17 -2.98 11.61
CA CYS A 171 4.22 -4.07 11.82
C CYS A 171 3.40 -4.36 10.54
N SER A 172 2.58 -5.38 10.60
CA SER A 172 1.74 -5.84 9.48
C SER A 172 0.96 -4.68 8.84
N GLY A 173 1.05 -4.60 7.51
CA GLY A 173 0.43 -3.54 6.71
C GLY A 173 1.13 -2.18 6.83
N GLN A 174 2.30 -2.09 7.46
CA GLN A 174 3.08 -0.85 7.69
C GLN A 174 2.28 0.27 8.37
N HIS A 175 1.31 -0.09 9.21
CA HIS A 175 0.46 0.89 9.88
C HIS A 175 1.12 1.55 11.10
N TYR A 176 2.11 0.88 11.69
CA TYR A 176 2.82 1.28 12.89
C TYR A 176 4.31 1.01 12.74
N VAL A 177 5.11 1.71 13.52
CA VAL A 177 6.54 1.41 13.73
C VAL A 177 6.73 0.71 15.07
N GLN A 178 7.78 -0.10 15.17
CA GLN A 178 8.19 -0.74 16.39
C GLN A 178 9.58 -0.23 16.80
N PHE A 179 9.68 0.34 17.99
CA PHE A 179 10.92 0.73 18.64
C PHE A 179 11.11 -0.06 19.92
N GLU A 180 12.25 0.14 20.59
CA GLU A 180 12.54 -0.50 21.89
C GLU A 180 11.50 -0.19 22.97
N ASP A 181 10.86 0.97 22.90
CA ASP A 181 9.76 1.40 23.78
C ASP A 181 8.38 0.83 23.39
N GLY A 182 8.33 -0.02 22.36
CA GLY A 182 7.12 -0.68 21.89
C GLY A 182 6.59 -0.16 20.56
N PHE A 183 5.32 -0.45 20.28
CA PHE A 183 4.65 0.00 19.08
C PHE A 183 4.26 1.46 19.16
N THR A 184 4.62 2.22 18.14
CA THR A 184 4.20 3.61 17.99
C THR A 184 3.03 3.69 17.03
N SER A 185 1.86 4.04 17.57
CA SER A 185 0.71 4.39 16.74
C SER A 185 1.01 5.66 15.94
N TRP A 186 0.53 5.70 14.71
CA TRP A 186 0.63 6.89 13.87
C TRP A 186 -0.01 8.15 14.51
N GLY A 187 -1.07 7.96 15.32
CA GLY A 187 -1.77 9.04 16.03
C GLY A 187 -1.02 9.59 17.23
N SER A 188 -0.08 8.83 17.80
CA SER A 188 0.74 9.30 18.91
C SER A 188 1.89 10.18 18.43
N GLU A 189 2.20 11.22 19.18
CA GLU A 189 3.43 11.97 18.94
C GLU A 189 4.63 11.11 19.35
N HIS A 190 5.52 10.89 18.39
CA HIS A 190 6.78 10.20 18.63
C HIS A 190 7.94 11.12 18.23
N PRO A 191 8.99 11.27 19.05
CA PRO A 191 10.07 12.22 18.79
C PRO A 191 10.82 11.93 17.48
N LYS A 192 10.86 10.66 17.04
CA LYS A 192 11.50 10.24 15.80
C LYS A 192 10.59 10.33 14.56
N ARG A 193 9.32 10.73 14.71
CA ARG A 193 8.40 10.88 13.58
C ARG A 193 8.51 12.26 12.96
N TYR A 194 8.67 12.32 11.65
CA TYR A 194 8.59 13.57 10.91
C TYR A 194 7.23 14.25 11.10
N PRO A 195 7.19 15.57 11.34
CA PRO A 195 5.95 16.27 11.67
C PRO A 195 4.89 16.17 10.57
N ILE A 196 3.73 15.59 10.87
CA ILE A 196 2.61 15.47 9.92
C ILE A 196 2.10 16.81 9.37
N LYS A 197 2.33 17.91 10.09
CA LYS A 197 2.00 19.25 9.59
C LYS A 197 2.89 19.69 8.44
N LYS A 198 4.12 19.15 8.34
CA LYS A 198 5.07 19.44 7.27
C LYS A 198 4.86 18.53 6.06
N ASN A 199 4.59 17.25 6.29
CA ASN A 199 4.21 16.29 5.27
C ASN A 199 3.34 15.20 5.87
N PHE A 200 2.23 14.89 5.19
CA PHE A 200 1.42 13.71 5.41
C PHE A 200 1.18 13.06 4.06
N THR A 201 1.90 11.97 3.80
CA THR A 201 1.98 11.32 2.50
C THR A 201 0.61 10.78 2.10
N GLN A 202 0.21 10.98 0.85
CA GLN A 202 -0.95 10.29 0.28
C GLN A 202 -0.49 8.93 -0.22
N VAL A 203 -1.06 7.85 0.32
CA VAL A 203 -0.77 6.48 -0.12
C VAL A 203 -1.95 6.01 -0.96
N HIS A 204 -1.84 6.17 -2.27
CA HIS A 204 -2.89 5.77 -3.20
C HIS A 204 -2.81 4.27 -3.45
N HIS A 205 -3.88 3.57 -3.07
CA HIS A 205 -4.00 2.12 -3.07
C HIS A 205 -4.92 1.66 -4.19
N PHE A 206 -4.34 1.05 -5.22
CA PHE A 206 -5.00 0.63 -6.46
C PHE A 206 -5.45 -0.83 -6.44
N LYS A 207 -5.86 -1.31 -5.28
CA LYS A 207 -6.33 -2.69 -5.06
C LYS A 207 -7.62 -3.02 -5.83
N TRP A 208 -8.48 -2.03 -6.09
CA TRP A 208 -9.87 -2.23 -6.52
C TRP A 208 -10.00 -2.33 -8.05
N ASP A 209 -9.16 -3.18 -8.66
CA ASP A 209 -9.26 -3.57 -10.05
C ASP A 209 -10.09 -4.85 -10.21
N TYR A 210 -10.24 -5.33 -11.45
CA TYR A 210 -11.01 -6.56 -11.74
C TYR A 210 -10.51 -7.79 -10.97
N SER A 211 -9.23 -7.87 -10.65
CA SER A 211 -8.63 -9.01 -9.94
C SER A 211 -9.04 -9.09 -8.48
N VAL A 212 -9.52 -8.00 -7.89
CA VAL A 212 -9.88 -7.92 -6.48
C VAL A 212 -10.98 -8.92 -6.10
N LEU A 213 -11.91 -9.21 -7.01
CA LEU A 213 -13.00 -10.14 -6.74
C LEU A 213 -12.48 -11.55 -6.44
N GLU A 214 -11.52 -12.03 -7.22
CA GLU A 214 -10.88 -13.32 -6.98
C GLU A 214 -10.06 -13.30 -5.69
N ARG A 215 -9.31 -12.22 -5.44
CA ARG A 215 -8.56 -12.03 -4.19
C ARG A 215 -9.48 -12.08 -2.96
N LEU A 216 -10.61 -11.36 -2.99
CA LEU A 216 -11.60 -11.39 -1.90
C LEU A 216 -12.13 -12.80 -1.66
N ARG A 217 -12.46 -13.52 -2.73
CA ARG A 217 -12.96 -14.88 -2.66
C ARG A 217 -11.93 -15.88 -2.14
N GLN A 218 -10.67 -15.75 -2.52
CA GLN A 218 -9.58 -16.62 -2.05
C GLN A 218 -9.26 -16.36 -0.58
N VAL A 219 -9.06 -15.10 -0.20
CA VAL A 219 -8.69 -14.73 1.17
C VAL A 219 -9.81 -15.06 2.16
N SER A 220 -11.08 -14.89 1.79
CA SER A 220 -12.21 -15.24 2.64
C SER A 220 -12.25 -16.73 3.03
N LYS A 221 -11.66 -17.61 2.21
CA LYS A 221 -11.60 -19.06 2.44
C LYS A 221 -10.32 -19.53 3.15
N THR A 222 -9.34 -18.67 3.30
CA THR A 222 -8.06 -19.07 3.90
C THR A 222 -8.13 -19.15 5.42
N LYS A 223 -7.56 -20.21 5.99
CA LYS A 223 -7.45 -20.37 7.45
C LYS A 223 -6.28 -19.60 8.05
N ALA A 224 -5.29 -19.24 7.25
CA ALA A 224 -4.08 -18.56 7.74
C ALA A 224 -4.30 -17.09 8.11
N ASN A 225 -5.31 -16.45 7.51
CA ASN A 225 -5.64 -15.05 7.72
C ASN A 225 -7.05 -14.90 8.32
N VAL A 226 -7.36 -15.64 9.38
CA VAL A 226 -8.72 -15.73 9.96
C VAL A 226 -9.30 -14.35 10.32
N SER A 227 -8.47 -13.43 10.83
CA SER A 227 -8.92 -12.08 11.20
C SER A 227 -9.35 -11.24 9.98
N PHE A 228 -8.75 -11.50 8.81
CA PHE A 228 -9.08 -10.82 7.56
C PHE A 228 -10.11 -11.60 6.73
N ALA A 229 -10.19 -12.93 6.88
CA ALA A 229 -11.12 -13.76 6.11
C ALA A 229 -12.58 -13.31 6.26
N GLN A 230 -13.00 -12.97 7.47
CA GLN A 230 -14.37 -12.47 7.72
C GLN A 230 -14.62 -11.10 7.08
N GLU A 231 -13.63 -10.20 7.12
CA GLU A 231 -13.72 -8.89 6.48
C GLU A 231 -13.82 -9.04 4.96
N TYR A 232 -12.97 -9.87 4.37
CA TYR A 232 -12.98 -10.14 2.93
C TYR A 232 -14.26 -10.85 2.48
N GLN A 233 -14.82 -11.74 3.30
CA GLN A 233 -16.12 -12.35 3.01
C GLN A 233 -17.24 -11.31 3.02
N LEU A 234 -17.27 -10.44 4.02
CA LEU A 234 -18.25 -9.36 4.09
C LEU A 234 -18.17 -8.43 2.87
N MET A 235 -16.95 -8.02 2.50
CA MET A 235 -16.72 -7.22 1.31
C MET A 235 -17.24 -7.91 0.04
N TYR A 236 -16.90 -9.19 -0.13
CA TYR A 236 -17.35 -9.97 -1.28
C TYR A 236 -18.86 -10.05 -1.35
N ASP A 237 -19.52 -10.37 -0.23
CA ASP A 237 -20.98 -10.53 -0.16
C ASP A 237 -21.73 -9.21 -0.49
N GLU A 238 -21.21 -8.07 -0.04
CA GLU A 238 -21.81 -6.76 -0.35
C GLU A 238 -21.56 -6.34 -1.81
N ILE A 239 -20.39 -6.63 -2.36
CA ILE A 239 -20.07 -6.39 -3.76
C ILE A 239 -20.94 -7.27 -4.68
N GLU A 240 -21.12 -8.54 -4.34
CA GLU A 240 -22.00 -9.46 -5.09
C GLU A 240 -23.45 -8.96 -5.11
N LYS A 241 -24.00 -8.51 -3.97
CA LYS A 241 -25.34 -7.92 -3.88
C LYS A 241 -25.52 -6.65 -4.71
N SER A 242 -24.43 -5.96 -5.04
CA SER A 242 -24.41 -4.75 -5.83
C SER A 242 -23.99 -4.97 -7.28
N ASP A 243 -24.23 -6.17 -7.81
CA ASP A 243 -23.92 -6.56 -9.20
C ASP A 243 -22.43 -6.38 -9.55
N PHE A 244 -21.55 -6.86 -8.64
CA PHE A 244 -20.11 -6.85 -8.75
C PHE A 244 -19.49 -5.46 -8.96
N LYS A 245 -20.02 -4.48 -8.24
CA LYS A 245 -19.42 -3.14 -8.13
C LYS A 245 -19.60 -2.57 -6.74
N ILE A 246 -18.87 -1.53 -6.43
CA ILE A 246 -19.04 -0.80 -5.18
C ILE A 246 -20.03 0.34 -5.42
N ASP A 247 -21.22 0.24 -4.85
CA ASP A 247 -22.17 1.35 -4.91
C ASP A 247 -21.76 2.45 -3.91
N LEU A 248 -21.05 3.44 -4.42
CA LEU A 248 -20.50 4.55 -3.60
C LEU A 248 -21.59 5.40 -2.93
N THR A 249 -22.85 5.22 -3.31
CA THR A 249 -24.00 5.94 -2.72
C THR A 249 -24.61 5.20 -1.54
N LYS A 250 -24.36 3.90 -1.42
CA LYS A 250 -24.93 3.06 -0.39
C LYS A 250 -24.12 3.15 0.93
N PRO A 251 -24.80 3.42 2.06
CA PRO A 251 -24.16 3.47 3.37
C PRO A 251 -23.44 2.17 3.77
N GLU A 252 -23.89 1.01 3.26
CA GLU A 252 -23.33 -0.30 3.56
C GLU A 252 -21.87 -0.43 3.17
N PHE A 253 -21.44 0.25 2.09
CA PHE A 253 -20.05 0.27 1.68
C PHE A 253 -19.17 1.17 2.55
N MET A 254 -19.78 2.03 3.37
CA MET A 254 -19.04 2.91 4.29
C MET A 254 -17.88 3.66 3.62
N PHE A 255 -18.01 3.96 2.33
CA PHE A 255 -16.99 4.65 1.57
C PHE A 255 -17.04 6.16 1.81
N GLN A 256 -15.97 6.70 2.36
CA GLN A 256 -15.82 8.15 2.50
C GLN A 256 -15.07 8.70 1.30
N ARG A 257 -15.80 9.26 0.33
CA ARG A 257 -15.22 9.93 -0.83
C ARG A 257 -14.42 11.16 -0.42
N ILE A 258 -13.23 11.31 -1.00
CA ILE A 258 -12.35 12.48 -0.84
C ILE A 258 -12.42 13.37 -2.08
N GLY A 259 -12.46 12.76 -3.26
CA GLY A 259 -12.50 13.44 -4.54
C GLY A 259 -12.50 12.46 -5.68
N ASN A 260 -12.34 13.01 -6.86
CA ASN A 260 -12.29 12.27 -8.11
C ASN A 260 -11.20 12.89 -9.00
N GLY A 261 -10.58 12.05 -9.84
CA GLY A 261 -9.57 12.46 -10.80
C GLY A 261 -8.13 12.37 -10.30
N ASN A 262 -7.29 13.27 -10.79
CA ASN A 262 -5.87 13.27 -10.50
C ASN A 262 -5.62 13.58 -9.01
N TYR A 263 -4.54 13.02 -8.44
CA TYR A 263 -4.13 13.23 -7.05
C TYR A 263 -3.91 14.71 -6.67
N HIS A 264 -3.52 15.55 -7.62
CA HIS A 264 -3.38 17.00 -7.40
C HIS A 264 -4.72 17.70 -7.16
N GLN A 265 -5.82 17.04 -7.49
CA GLN A 265 -7.18 17.55 -7.37
C GLN A 265 -7.97 16.91 -6.24
N LEU A 266 -7.31 16.20 -5.31
CA LEU A 266 -7.99 15.60 -4.17
C LEU A 266 -8.47 16.70 -3.21
N GLU A 267 -9.68 17.16 -3.48
CA GLU A 267 -10.41 18.01 -2.56
C GLU A 267 -10.53 17.32 -1.20
N ASN A 268 -10.53 18.08 -0.14
CA ASN A 268 -10.72 17.54 1.21
C ASN A 268 -9.60 16.65 1.79
N TRP A 269 -8.41 16.51 1.15
CA TRP A 269 -7.29 15.79 1.75
C TRP A 269 -6.96 16.32 3.15
N GLU A 270 -6.94 17.62 3.35
CA GLU A 270 -6.71 18.24 4.65
C GLU A 270 -7.79 17.87 5.70
N LYS A 271 -9.04 17.71 5.29
CA LYS A 271 -10.11 17.26 6.17
C LYS A 271 -9.95 15.80 6.55
N LEU A 272 -9.57 14.96 5.59
CA LEU A 272 -9.30 13.55 5.82
C LEU A 272 -8.09 13.39 6.75
N ARG A 273 -6.98 14.08 6.46
CA ARG A 273 -5.80 14.08 7.30
C ARG A 273 -6.15 14.39 8.77
N LYS A 274 -6.92 15.43 9.00
CA LYS A 274 -7.35 15.79 10.35
C LYS A 274 -8.16 14.69 11.03
N LYS A 275 -9.01 13.99 10.29
CA LYS A 275 -9.78 12.86 10.83
C LYS A 275 -8.89 11.65 11.13
N ILE A 276 -7.97 11.32 10.23
CA ILE A 276 -7.02 10.22 10.42
C ILE A 276 -6.15 10.49 11.65
N VAL A 277 -5.66 11.71 11.80
CA VAL A 277 -4.77 12.10 12.91
C VAL A 277 -5.51 12.20 14.26
N SER A 278 -6.83 12.27 14.25
CA SER A 278 -7.63 12.38 15.49
C SER A 278 -8.17 11.04 16.02
N ILE A 279 -7.88 9.94 15.33
CA ILE A 279 -8.24 8.58 15.77
C ILE A 279 -7.11 7.99 16.62
#